data_5712c7ebc2c372c5cee88b09cd9191d5
#
_entry.id   5712c7ebc2c372c5cee88b09cd9191d5
#
_cell.length_a   1.000
_cell.length_b   1.000
_cell.length_c   1.000
_cell.angle_alpha   90.00
_cell.angle_beta   90.00
_cell.angle_gamma   90.00
#
_symmetry.space_group_name_H-M   'P 1'
#
loop_
_entity.id
_entity.type
_entity.pdbx_description
1 polymer ?
#
loop_
_entity_poly.entity_id
_entity_poly.type
_entity_poly.pdbx_seq_one_letter_code
_entity_poly.pdbx_strand_id
1 'polypeptide(L)'
;MVIKDLFDPSRDIYRSIEKVIAYGVSQEERLKKEISEYVVTDAIDEQFNDLLRKMQAAMDAGGENEVGVWVSGFYGSGKSSFTKYLGLAFDDRVTVDGVAFRQHLQDRLKSTTTRQLLNNVAKRFPAAVLMLDLATEQVSGATMAEVSSVLYYKVLQWAGYSRNLKVAYLERRLKQEGRYAEFLQKFREKTDGEEWSGYRNDELVIDSLIPEIAHELYPQLFSTPEAFNTESGDVIRFENDRVQEMLEIVREASGKEYVVFIIDEVGQYVGSRPQMILNLDGLARNIKAQGEGKVWIIGTGQQTLTEDN
;
A
#
# COMPACT_ATOMS: atom_id res chain seq x y z
N MET A 1 -2.60 47.84 6.36
CA MET A 1 -2.17 46.46 6.57
C MET A 1 -3.22 45.55 5.95
N VAL A 2 -2.89 44.85 4.91
CA VAL A 2 -3.78 43.83 4.32
C VAL A 2 -3.37 42.46 4.87
N ILE A 3 -4.31 41.50 4.91
CA ILE A 3 -4.07 40.17 5.50
C ILE A 3 -2.81 39.48 4.95
N LYS A 4 -2.52 39.66 3.66
CA LYS A 4 -1.30 39.10 3.04
C LYS A 4 0.01 39.58 3.69
N ASP A 5 0.02 40.77 4.30
CA ASP A 5 1.21 41.34 4.95
C ASP A 5 1.56 40.62 6.26
N LEU A 6 0.68 39.71 6.73
CA LEU A 6 0.89 38.85 7.91
C LEU A 6 1.60 37.53 7.57
N PHE A 7 1.77 37.22 6.28
CA PHE A 7 2.37 36.00 5.84
C PHE A 7 3.79 36.26 5.31
N ASP A 8 4.61 35.22 5.34
CA ASP A 8 5.94 35.22 4.76
C ASP A 8 5.85 35.53 3.24
N PRO A 9 6.47 36.63 2.75
CA PRO A 9 6.38 37.02 1.36
C PRO A 9 6.99 36.01 0.37
N SER A 10 7.82 35.07 0.84
CA SER A 10 8.37 33.99 0.04
C SER A 10 7.37 32.86 -0.24
N ARG A 11 6.20 32.89 0.43
CA ARG A 11 5.17 31.85 0.29
C ARG A 11 3.99 32.34 -0.53
N ASP A 12 3.60 31.56 -1.52
CA ASP A 12 2.38 31.82 -2.28
C ASP A 12 1.14 31.43 -1.46
N ILE A 13 0.48 32.42 -0.88
CA ILE A 13 -0.75 32.24 -0.09
C ILE A 13 -2.00 31.97 -0.96
N TYR A 14 -1.93 32.17 -2.25
CA TYR A 14 -3.03 31.95 -3.19
C TYR A 14 -2.97 30.62 -3.89
N ARG A 15 -1.94 29.82 -3.61
CA ARG A 15 -1.80 28.51 -4.21
C ARG A 15 -2.97 27.59 -3.85
N SER A 16 -3.30 26.69 -4.77
CA SER A 16 -4.22 25.60 -4.50
C SER A 16 -3.59 24.64 -3.48
N ILE A 17 -4.26 24.43 -2.34
CA ILE A 17 -3.91 23.41 -1.38
C ILE A 17 -4.73 22.17 -1.75
N GLU A 18 -4.06 21.06 -2.02
CA GLU A 18 -4.76 19.81 -2.24
C GLU A 18 -5.45 19.34 -0.96
N LYS A 19 -6.74 19.04 -1.09
CA LYS A 19 -7.59 18.65 0.05
C LYS A 19 -7.33 17.20 0.49
N VAL A 20 -6.78 16.39 -0.39
CA VAL A 20 -6.55 14.96 -0.17
C VAL A 20 -5.09 14.63 -0.45
N ILE A 21 -4.47 13.88 0.46
CA ILE A 21 -3.10 13.40 0.27
C ILE A 21 -3.14 12.16 -0.62
N ALA A 22 -2.55 12.25 -1.80
CA ALA A 22 -2.43 11.12 -2.70
C ALA A 22 -1.33 10.17 -2.23
N TYR A 23 -1.65 8.89 -2.11
CA TYR A 23 -0.72 7.81 -1.79
C TYR A 23 -0.02 7.20 -3.03
N GLY A 24 -0.40 7.64 -4.23
CA GLY A 24 0.24 7.22 -5.48
C GLY A 24 1.64 7.78 -5.68
N VAL A 25 2.26 7.43 -6.81
CA VAL A 25 3.57 7.98 -7.22
C VAL A 25 3.42 9.50 -7.35
N SER A 26 3.78 10.20 -6.29
CA SER A 26 3.85 11.66 -6.30
C SER A 26 5.01 12.04 -7.23
N GLN A 27 4.78 12.99 -8.13
CA GLN A 27 5.89 13.63 -8.81
C GLN A 27 6.82 14.22 -7.75
N GLU A 28 8.10 14.04 -7.91
CA GLU A 28 9.13 14.43 -6.94
C GLU A 28 8.96 15.90 -6.46
N GLU A 29 8.70 16.82 -7.37
CA GLU A 29 8.41 18.22 -7.09
C GLU A 29 7.23 18.42 -6.11
N ARG A 30 6.19 17.62 -6.24
CA ARG A 30 5.05 17.67 -5.35
C ARG A 30 5.44 17.19 -3.95
N LEU A 31 6.13 16.06 -3.86
CA LEU A 31 6.57 15.50 -2.58
C LEU A 31 7.55 16.44 -1.86
N LYS A 32 8.46 17.09 -2.62
CA LYS A 32 9.36 18.12 -2.13
C LYS A 32 8.60 19.28 -1.47
N LYS A 33 7.57 19.77 -2.15
CA LYS A 33 6.72 20.84 -1.64
C LYS A 33 5.97 20.41 -0.38
N GLU A 34 5.32 19.25 -0.42
CA GLU A 34 4.56 18.71 0.71
C GLU A 34 5.44 18.58 1.96
N ILE A 35 6.63 17.97 1.85
CA ILE A 35 7.51 17.78 3.00
C ILE A 35 8.11 19.11 3.49
N SER A 36 8.40 20.05 2.59
CA SER A 36 8.93 21.37 2.97
C SER A 36 7.95 22.19 3.80
N GLU A 37 6.67 21.93 3.68
CA GLU A 37 5.59 22.62 4.36
C GLU A 37 5.03 21.85 5.57
N TYR A 38 5.48 20.61 5.77
CA TYR A 38 5.02 19.80 6.89
C TYR A 38 5.46 20.39 8.23
N VAL A 39 4.48 20.77 9.04
CA VAL A 39 4.71 21.34 10.36
C VAL A 39 4.63 20.24 11.40
N VAL A 40 5.74 19.97 12.06
CA VAL A 40 5.80 19.03 13.18
C VAL A 40 5.69 19.82 14.48
N THR A 41 4.61 19.62 15.22
CA THR A 41 4.43 20.13 16.58
C THR A 41 5.18 19.26 17.59
N ASP A 42 5.33 19.70 18.84
CA ASP A 42 5.95 18.88 19.89
C ASP A 42 5.17 17.56 20.10
N ALA A 43 3.84 17.63 20.07
CA ALA A 43 2.99 16.46 20.18
C ALA A 43 3.16 15.48 19.01
N ILE A 44 3.31 15.97 17.78
CA ILE A 44 3.57 15.12 16.61
C ILE A 44 4.96 14.47 16.70
N ASP A 45 5.99 15.22 17.14
CA ASP A 45 7.34 14.68 17.34
C ASP A 45 7.34 13.56 18.39
N GLU A 46 6.62 13.77 19.49
CA GLU A 46 6.47 12.77 20.56
C GLU A 46 5.75 11.52 20.06
N GLN A 47 4.70 11.65 19.23
CA GLN A 47 4.00 10.54 18.60
C GLN A 47 4.92 9.75 17.65
N PHE A 48 5.76 10.43 16.87
CA PHE A 48 6.78 9.74 16.06
C PHE A 48 7.77 8.97 16.96
N ASN A 49 8.24 9.59 18.04
CA ASN A 49 9.16 8.94 18.96
C ASN A 49 8.56 7.67 19.58
N ASP A 50 7.34 7.76 20.10
CA ASP A 50 6.64 6.64 20.71
C ASP A 50 6.40 5.49 19.75
N LEU A 51 5.90 5.80 18.55
CA LEU A 51 5.65 4.79 17.53
C LEU A 51 6.94 4.10 17.09
N LEU A 52 7.99 4.86 16.80
CA LEU A 52 9.28 4.31 16.39
C LEU A 52 9.92 3.43 17.47
N ARG A 53 9.79 3.80 18.76
CA ARG A 53 10.25 2.97 19.89
C ARG A 53 9.50 1.64 19.96
N LYS A 54 8.17 1.67 19.79
CA LYS A 54 7.34 0.47 19.79
C LYS A 54 7.65 -0.42 18.59
N MET A 55 7.84 0.17 17.41
CA MET A 55 8.25 -0.57 16.22
C MET A 55 9.62 -1.23 16.43
N GLN A 56 10.60 -0.51 16.93
CA GLN A 56 11.92 -1.06 17.22
C GLN A 56 11.83 -2.22 18.21
N ALA A 57 11.14 -2.03 19.32
CA ALA A 57 11.00 -3.07 20.33
C ALA A 57 10.31 -4.34 19.81
N ALA A 58 9.27 -4.18 18.99
CA ALA A 58 8.56 -5.31 18.38
C ALA A 58 9.42 -6.06 17.35
N MET A 59 10.17 -5.34 16.54
CA MET A 59 11.08 -5.92 15.55
C MET A 59 12.25 -6.65 16.24
N ASP A 60 12.75 -6.12 17.37
CA ASP A 60 13.80 -6.75 18.18
C ASP A 60 13.33 -8.01 18.91
N ALA A 61 12.06 -8.05 19.29
CA ALA A 61 11.47 -9.18 20.04
C ALA A 61 11.01 -10.35 19.14
N GLY A 62 11.03 -10.19 17.81
CA GLY A 62 10.79 -11.29 16.87
C GLY A 62 9.38 -11.87 16.88
N GLY A 63 8.33 -11.06 16.97
CA GLY A 63 6.95 -11.49 16.68
C GLY A 63 6.00 -11.68 17.86
N GLU A 64 6.45 -11.53 19.09
CA GLU A 64 5.59 -11.62 20.27
C GLU A 64 4.72 -10.37 20.50
N ASN A 65 5.11 -9.23 19.92
CA ASN A 65 4.45 -7.95 20.13
C ASN A 65 3.35 -7.65 19.09
N GLU A 66 2.48 -6.71 19.46
CA GLU A 66 1.45 -6.22 18.53
C GLU A 66 2.10 -5.48 17.34
N VAL A 67 1.57 -5.77 16.13
CA VAL A 67 2.03 -5.18 14.86
C VAL A 67 0.98 -4.26 14.23
N GLY A 68 -0.18 -4.15 14.86
CA GLY A 68 -1.27 -3.26 14.44
C GLY A 68 -1.14 -1.88 15.08
N VAL A 69 -1.22 -0.83 14.28
CA VAL A 69 -1.21 0.56 14.73
C VAL A 69 -2.48 1.26 14.26
N TRP A 70 -3.16 1.94 15.17
CA TRP A 70 -4.33 2.75 14.85
C TRP A 70 -4.04 4.22 15.09
N VAL A 71 -4.09 5.03 14.02
CA VAL A 71 -3.88 6.48 14.08
C VAL A 71 -5.23 7.17 13.99
N SER A 72 -5.71 7.73 15.09
CA SER A 72 -7.00 8.42 15.16
C SER A 72 -6.86 9.92 15.40
N GLY A 73 -7.86 10.67 14.99
CA GLY A 73 -7.92 12.11 15.19
C GLY A 73 -9.02 12.76 14.34
N PHE A 74 -9.28 14.03 14.60
CA PHE A 74 -10.29 14.78 13.86
C PHE A 74 -9.94 14.99 12.40
N TYR A 75 -10.93 15.34 11.58
CA TYR A 75 -10.70 15.74 10.20
C TYR A 75 -9.68 16.90 10.12
N GLY A 76 -8.72 16.79 9.20
CA GLY A 76 -7.68 17.82 9.05
C GLY A 76 -6.57 17.80 10.11
N SER A 77 -6.54 16.84 11.05
CA SER A 77 -5.49 16.74 12.08
C SER A 77 -4.12 16.25 11.56
N GLY A 78 -4.00 15.92 10.29
CA GLY A 78 -2.72 15.48 9.68
C GLY A 78 -2.43 13.99 9.77
N LYS A 79 -3.41 13.13 10.09
CA LYS A 79 -3.24 11.67 10.16
C LYS A 79 -2.61 11.07 8.90
N SER A 80 -3.19 11.39 7.74
CA SER A 80 -2.73 10.90 6.44
C SER A 80 -1.31 11.39 6.12
N SER A 81 -0.96 12.63 6.47
CA SER A 81 0.41 13.13 6.34
C SER A 81 1.38 12.41 7.25
N PHE A 82 1.00 12.18 8.50
CA PHE A 82 1.81 11.46 9.49
C PHE A 82 2.14 10.04 9.01
N THR A 83 1.11 9.27 8.61
CA THR A 83 1.30 7.89 8.15
C THR A 83 2.04 7.82 6.81
N LYS A 84 1.72 8.70 5.85
CA LYS A 84 2.41 8.79 4.56
C LYS A 84 3.89 9.08 4.75
N TYR A 85 4.25 10.09 5.52
CA TYR A 85 5.66 10.47 5.67
C TYR A 85 6.44 9.46 6.49
N LEU A 86 5.82 8.83 7.47
CA LEU A 86 6.42 7.69 8.16
C LEU A 86 6.75 6.56 7.16
N GLY A 87 5.79 6.16 6.33
CA GLY A 87 6.00 5.12 5.34
C GLY A 87 7.08 5.48 4.32
N LEU A 88 7.02 6.68 3.74
CA LEU A 88 8.05 7.14 2.79
C LEU A 88 9.46 7.18 3.41
N ALA A 89 9.56 7.42 4.72
CA ALA A 89 10.85 7.40 5.41
C ALA A 89 11.43 5.98 5.59
N PHE A 90 10.60 4.95 5.56
CA PHE A 90 11.03 3.55 5.58
C PHE A 90 11.33 2.98 4.19
N ASP A 91 10.82 3.59 3.11
CA ASP A 91 11.11 3.17 1.74
C ASP A 91 12.39 3.86 1.23
N ASP A 92 13.49 3.12 1.18
CA ASP A 92 14.79 3.62 0.75
C ASP A 92 14.89 3.97 -0.74
N ARG A 93 13.86 3.62 -1.54
CA ARG A 93 13.75 3.98 -2.95
C ARG A 93 13.19 5.38 -3.16
N VAL A 94 12.54 5.96 -2.15
CA VAL A 94 11.94 7.29 -2.26
C VAL A 94 12.98 8.36 -1.98
N THR A 95 13.25 9.18 -2.99
CA THR A 95 14.19 10.30 -2.93
C THR A 95 13.51 11.61 -3.30
N VAL A 96 14.05 12.73 -2.81
CA VAL A 96 13.71 14.08 -3.23
C VAL A 96 15.03 14.83 -3.41
N ASP A 97 15.24 15.44 -4.57
CA ASP A 97 16.52 16.05 -4.97
C ASP A 97 17.71 15.08 -4.82
N GLY A 98 17.50 13.79 -5.10
CA GLY A 98 18.52 12.75 -4.93
C GLY A 98 18.85 12.40 -3.48
N VAL A 99 18.13 12.96 -2.50
CA VAL A 99 18.29 12.71 -1.08
C VAL A 99 17.16 11.81 -0.58
N ALA A 100 17.47 10.79 0.22
CA ALA A 100 16.45 9.90 0.76
C ALA A 100 15.38 10.66 1.54
N PHE A 101 14.09 10.37 1.29
CA PHE A 101 12.97 11.07 1.93
C PHE A 101 13.08 11.11 3.46
N ARG A 102 13.63 10.06 4.05
CA ARG A 102 13.91 10.00 5.49
C ARG A 102 14.69 11.21 6.01
N GLN A 103 15.65 11.74 5.25
CA GLN A 103 16.43 12.90 5.69
C GLN A 103 15.56 14.15 5.70
N HIS A 104 14.72 14.34 4.70
CA HIS A 104 13.78 15.46 4.67
C HIS A 104 12.80 15.42 5.85
N LEU A 105 12.30 14.23 6.21
CA LEU A 105 11.46 14.09 7.41
C LEU A 105 12.25 14.39 8.69
N GLN A 106 13.50 13.90 8.81
CA GLN A 106 14.36 14.19 9.96
C GLN A 106 14.55 15.70 10.17
N ASP A 107 14.67 16.48 9.10
CA ASP A 107 14.82 17.93 9.17
C ASP A 107 13.56 18.63 9.72
N ARG A 108 12.40 17.99 9.63
CA ARG A 108 11.14 18.49 10.21
C ARG A 108 10.95 18.10 11.66
N LEU A 109 11.51 16.98 12.09
CA LEU A 109 11.43 16.53 13.48
C LEU A 109 12.18 17.51 14.41
N LYS A 110 11.65 17.75 15.60
CA LYS A 110 12.20 18.70 16.56
C LYS A 110 13.28 18.08 17.44
N SER A 111 13.00 16.93 17.98
CA SER A 111 13.89 16.24 18.92
C SER A 111 15.03 15.52 18.18
N THR A 112 16.25 15.75 18.63
CA THR A 112 17.43 15.01 18.17
C THR A 112 17.28 13.51 18.41
N THR A 113 16.65 13.13 19.51
CA THR A 113 16.38 11.72 19.85
C THR A 113 15.45 11.09 18.81
N THR A 114 14.35 11.77 18.43
CA THR A 114 13.42 11.26 17.42
C THR A 114 14.08 11.15 16.05
N ARG A 115 14.91 12.14 15.67
CA ARG A 115 15.67 12.10 14.41
C ARG A 115 16.61 10.89 14.35
N GLN A 116 17.38 10.65 15.42
CA GLN A 116 18.30 9.52 15.52
C GLN A 116 17.52 8.18 15.50
N LEU A 117 16.43 8.10 16.23
CA LEU A 117 15.60 6.91 16.30
C LEU A 117 15.01 6.56 14.92
N LEU A 118 14.44 7.53 14.19
CA LEU A 118 13.94 7.32 12.82
C LEU A 118 15.03 6.78 11.91
N ASN A 119 16.22 7.39 11.94
CA ASN A 119 17.33 6.94 11.11
C ASN A 119 17.77 5.50 11.46
N ASN A 120 17.87 5.20 12.74
CA ASN A 120 18.33 3.88 13.20
C ASN A 120 17.31 2.80 12.86
N VAL A 121 16.03 3.02 13.14
CA VAL A 121 14.95 2.06 12.86
C VAL A 121 14.84 1.81 11.36
N ALA A 122 14.74 2.85 10.54
CA ALA A 122 14.58 2.71 9.10
C ALA A 122 15.80 2.08 8.41
N LYS A 123 17.03 2.31 8.90
CA LYS A 123 18.23 1.66 8.37
C LYS A 123 18.38 0.20 8.80
N ARG A 124 17.99 -0.10 10.04
CA ARG A 124 18.11 -1.45 10.59
C ARG A 124 17.04 -2.38 10.03
N PHE A 125 15.86 -1.83 9.74
CA PHE A 125 14.68 -2.57 9.29
C PHE A 125 14.15 -2.00 7.96
N PRO A 126 14.93 -2.13 6.86
CA PRO A 126 14.51 -1.63 5.56
C PRO A 126 13.25 -2.37 5.11
N ALA A 127 12.16 -1.64 4.94
CA ALA A 127 10.85 -2.21 4.67
C ALA A 127 10.36 -1.95 3.23
N ALA A 128 9.56 -2.86 2.72
CA ALA A 128 8.65 -2.56 1.62
C ALA A 128 7.43 -1.85 2.19
N VAL A 129 7.07 -0.72 1.61
CA VAL A 129 5.94 0.09 2.07
C VAL A 129 4.85 0.11 1.02
N LEU A 130 3.65 -0.31 1.40
CA LEU A 130 2.47 -0.28 0.56
C LEU A 130 1.43 0.63 1.20
N MET A 131 1.01 1.63 0.42
CA MET A 131 0.01 2.60 0.86
C MET A 131 -1.29 2.41 0.08
N LEU A 132 -2.39 2.30 0.80
CA LEU A 132 -3.74 2.10 0.30
C LEU A 132 -4.64 3.19 0.87
N ASP A 133 -5.35 3.90 0.00
CA ASP A 133 -6.40 4.84 0.38
C ASP A 133 -7.75 4.23 0.02
N LEU A 134 -8.50 3.78 1.02
CA LEU A 134 -9.79 3.12 0.83
C LEU A 134 -10.90 4.05 0.31
N ALA A 135 -10.69 5.37 0.36
CA ALA A 135 -11.63 6.33 -0.22
C ALA A 135 -11.53 6.39 -1.75
N THR A 136 -10.37 6.08 -2.32
CA THR A 136 -10.10 6.20 -3.76
C THR A 136 -9.94 4.87 -4.48
N GLU A 137 -9.60 3.81 -3.75
CA GLU A 137 -9.41 2.48 -4.35
C GLU A 137 -10.74 1.79 -4.61
N GLN A 138 -10.95 1.41 -5.86
CA GLN A 138 -12.10 0.61 -6.28
C GLN A 138 -11.60 -0.73 -6.83
N VAL A 139 -12.13 -1.81 -6.31
CA VAL A 139 -11.96 -3.14 -6.91
C VAL A 139 -13.01 -3.29 -7.99
N SER A 140 -12.59 -3.52 -9.23
CA SER A 140 -13.49 -3.69 -10.37
C SER A 140 -14.56 -4.74 -10.07
N GLY A 141 -15.83 -4.34 -10.15
CA GLY A 141 -16.99 -5.23 -9.99
C GLY A 141 -17.51 -5.42 -8.56
N ALA A 142 -16.86 -4.85 -7.54
CA ALA A 142 -17.35 -4.92 -6.16
C ALA A 142 -17.81 -3.55 -5.66
N THR A 143 -19.06 -3.47 -5.24
CA THR A 143 -19.62 -2.25 -4.63
C THR A 143 -19.06 -1.99 -3.23
N MET A 144 -18.57 -3.02 -2.52
CA MET A 144 -17.90 -2.94 -1.23
C MET A 144 -17.13 -4.23 -0.96
N ALA A 145 -15.84 -4.23 -1.28
CA ALA A 145 -14.98 -5.36 -0.98
C ALA A 145 -14.47 -5.33 0.47
N GLU A 146 -14.17 -6.49 1.03
CA GLU A 146 -13.48 -6.60 2.32
C GLU A 146 -12.10 -5.94 2.27
N VAL A 147 -11.65 -5.34 3.37
CA VAL A 147 -10.35 -4.66 3.46
C VAL A 147 -9.21 -5.58 3.06
N SER A 148 -9.26 -6.84 3.47
CA SER A 148 -8.29 -7.87 3.10
C SER A 148 -8.20 -8.10 1.59
N SER A 149 -9.36 -8.14 0.91
CA SER A 149 -9.43 -8.30 -0.55
C SER A 149 -8.88 -7.09 -1.29
N VAL A 150 -9.21 -5.88 -0.82
CA VAL A 150 -8.68 -4.63 -1.42
C VAL A 150 -7.17 -4.55 -1.24
N LEU A 151 -6.65 -4.92 -0.06
CA LEU A 151 -5.22 -4.94 0.22
C LEU A 151 -4.49 -5.96 -0.67
N TYR A 152 -5.05 -7.17 -0.81
CA TYR A 152 -4.48 -8.21 -1.69
C TYR A 152 -4.41 -7.73 -3.15
N TYR A 153 -5.49 -7.12 -3.64
CA TYR A 153 -5.52 -6.53 -4.97
C TYR A 153 -4.44 -5.43 -5.14
N LYS A 154 -4.28 -4.58 -4.13
CA LYS A 154 -3.23 -3.55 -4.12
C LYS A 154 -1.83 -4.15 -4.15
N VAL A 155 -1.60 -5.24 -3.43
CA VAL A 155 -0.32 -5.97 -3.43
C VAL A 155 -0.01 -6.51 -4.82
N LEU A 156 -0.97 -7.13 -5.49
CA LEU A 156 -0.80 -7.62 -6.85
C LEU A 156 -0.40 -6.49 -7.82
N GLN A 157 -1.11 -5.35 -7.77
CA GLN A 157 -0.80 -4.20 -8.61
C GLN A 157 0.57 -3.60 -8.30
N TRP A 158 0.89 -3.47 -7.01
CA TRP A 158 2.19 -2.96 -6.56
C TRP A 158 3.34 -3.85 -7.04
N ALA A 159 3.15 -5.16 -7.05
CA ALA A 159 4.11 -6.13 -7.58
C ALA A 159 4.13 -6.20 -9.11
N GLY A 160 3.34 -5.37 -9.80
CA GLY A 160 3.32 -5.25 -11.25
C GLY A 160 2.51 -6.32 -11.97
N TYR A 161 1.55 -6.96 -11.32
CA TYR A 161 0.56 -7.84 -11.96
C TYR A 161 -0.57 -7.03 -12.62
N SER A 162 -1.36 -7.69 -13.48
CA SER A 162 -2.54 -7.10 -14.11
C SER A 162 -3.54 -6.57 -13.06
N ARG A 163 -4.29 -5.52 -13.43
CA ARG A 163 -5.45 -5.07 -12.66
C ARG A 163 -6.63 -6.02 -12.73
N ASN A 164 -6.69 -6.87 -13.76
CA ASN A 164 -7.67 -7.93 -13.84
C ASN A 164 -7.21 -9.09 -12.95
N LEU A 165 -8.01 -9.40 -11.91
CA LEU A 165 -7.64 -10.41 -10.91
C LEU A 165 -7.42 -11.81 -11.49
N LYS A 166 -8.21 -12.21 -12.51
CA LYS A 166 -8.05 -13.51 -13.16
C LYS A 166 -6.70 -13.61 -13.88
N VAL A 167 -6.33 -12.53 -14.57
CA VAL A 167 -5.04 -12.43 -15.26
C VAL A 167 -3.91 -12.36 -14.27
N ALA A 168 -4.03 -11.56 -13.21
CA ALA A 168 -3.03 -11.49 -12.14
C ALA A 168 -2.78 -12.86 -11.48
N TYR A 169 -3.85 -13.64 -11.26
CA TYR A 169 -3.75 -15.00 -10.74
C TYR A 169 -3.04 -15.93 -11.73
N LEU A 170 -3.38 -15.85 -13.03
CA LEU A 170 -2.68 -16.59 -14.07
C LEU A 170 -1.18 -16.24 -14.11
N GLU A 171 -0.84 -14.95 -14.11
CA GLU A 171 0.55 -14.49 -14.06
C GLU A 171 1.29 -15.04 -12.82
N ARG A 172 0.64 -14.98 -11.64
CA ARG A 172 1.22 -15.49 -10.39
C ARG A 172 1.49 -16.98 -10.48
N ARG A 173 0.52 -17.76 -10.92
CA ARG A 173 0.64 -19.21 -11.11
C ARG A 173 1.77 -19.55 -12.08
N LEU A 174 1.83 -18.88 -13.22
CA LEU A 174 2.88 -19.08 -14.21
C LEU A 174 4.28 -18.76 -13.65
N LYS A 175 4.40 -17.74 -12.82
CA LYS A 175 5.68 -17.43 -12.14
C LYS A 175 6.06 -18.50 -11.12
N GLN A 176 5.12 -18.98 -10.32
CA GLN A 176 5.35 -20.07 -9.35
C GLN A 176 5.77 -21.37 -10.02
N GLU A 177 5.18 -21.69 -11.18
CA GLU A 177 5.50 -22.87 -11.97
C GLU A 177 6.75 -22.69 -12.88
N GLY A 178 7.36 -21.49 -12.90
CA GLY A 178 8.51 -21.18 -13.76
C GLY A 178 8.16 -21.07 -15.26
N ARG A 179 6.87 -20.94 -15.59
CA ARG A 179 6.34 -20.91 -16.96
C ARG A 179 6.03 -19.48 -17.46
N TYR A 180 6.34 -18.46 -16.71
CA TYR A 180 6.02 -17.08 -17.10
C TYR A 180 6.71 -16.64 -18.40
N ALA A 181 7.91 -17.14 -18.66
CA ALA A 181 8.62 -16.89 -19.92
C ALA A 181 7.89 -17.48 -21.15
N GLU A 182 7.26 -18.68 -20.99
CA GLU A 182 6.44 -19.31 -22.03
C GLU A 182 5.20 -18.46 -22.35
N PHE A 183 4.55 -17.90 -21.34
CA PHE A 183 3.45 -16.97 -21.51
C PHE A 183 3.87 -15.70 -22.28
N LEU A 184 4.98 -15.08 -21.91
CA LEU A 184 5.50 -13.89 -22.60
C LEU A 184 5.84 -14.19 -24.07
N GLN A 185 6.41 -15.37 -24.35
CA GLN A 185 6.71 -15.79 -25.71
C GLN A 185 5.44 -15.95 -26.55
N LYS A 186 4.42 -16.66 -26.01
CA LYS A 186 3.13 -16.82 -26.69
C LYS A 186 2.42 -15.50 -26.93
N PHE A 187 2.51 -14.58 -25.99
CA PHE A 187 1.96 -13.24 -26.15
C PHE A 187 2.62 -12.50 -27.31
N ARG A 188 3.96 -12.50 -27.40
CA ARG A 188 4.71 -11.89 -28.50
C ARG A 188 4.37 -12.52 -29.85
N GLU A 189 4.27 -13.85 -29.92
CA GLU A 189 3.91 -14.55 -31.14
C GLU A 189 2.53 -14.18 -31.68
N LYS A 190 1.57 -13.89 -30.76
CA LYS A 190 0.19 -13.51 -31.13
C LYS A 190 -0.01 -12.01 -31.36
N THR A 191 0.98 -11.17 -31.01
CA THR A 191 0.89 -9.71 -31.08
C THR A 191 1.97 -9.05 -31.94
N ASP A 192 2.53 -9.79 -32.90
CA ASP A 192 3.60 -9.30 -33.78
C ASP A 192 4.83 -8.72 -33.04
N GLY A 193 5.15 -9.28 -31.87
CA GLY A 193 6.33 -8.94 -31.09
C GLY A 193 6.12 -7.91 -29.98
N GLU A 194 4.90 -7.56 -29.65
CA GLU A 194 4.59 -6.61 -28.59
C GLU A 194 4.91 -7.15 -27.18
N GLU A 195 5.19 -6.23 -26.25
CA GLU A 195 5.50 -6.57 -24.86
C GLU A 195 4.26 -6.56 -23.98
N TRP A 196 4.05 -7.64 -23.24
CA TRP A 196 2.93 -7.80 -22.31
C TRP A 196 2.75 -6.62 -21.32
N SER A 197 3.83 -6.02 -20.89
CA SER A 197 3.78 -4.88 -19.95
C SER A 197 2.94 -3.69 -20.44
N GLY A 198 2.88 -3.48 -21.76
CA GLY A 198 2.09 -2.42 -22.39
C GLY A 198 0.58 -2.74 -22.45
N TYR A 199 0.23 -4.03 -22.50
CA TYR A 199 -1.14 -4.53 -22.71
C TYR A 199 -1.77 -5.16 -21.47
N ARG A 200 -1.04 -5.22 -20.37
CA ARG A 200 -1.44 -5.91 -19.13
C ARG A 200 -2.81 -5.48 -18.59
N ASN A 201 -3.23 -4.25 -18.87
CA ASN A 201 -4.49 -3.69 -18.41
C ASN A 201 -5.42 -3.28 -19.59
N ASP A 202 -5.13 -3.75 -20.80
CA ASP A 202 -5.99 -3.54 -21.96
C ASP A 202 -7.13 -4.54 -21.94
N GLU A 203 -8.36 -4.06 -21.75
CA GLU A 203 -9.55 -4.90 -21.60
C GLU A 203 -9.82 -5.75 -22.85
N LEU A 204 -9.57 -5.23 -24.06
CA LEU A 204 -9.77 -5.98 -25.29
C LEU A 204 -8.80 -7.17 -25.39
N VAL A 205 -7.54 -6.94 -25.04
CA VAL A 205 -6.51 -7.98 -25.00
C VAL A 205 -6.82 -9.01 -23.91
N ILE A 206 -7.25 -8.56 -22.75
CA ILE A 206 -7.62 -9.42 -21.62
C ILE A 206 -8.80 -10.32 -21.96
N ASP A 207 -9.81 -9.80 -22.64
CA ASP A 207 -11.03 -10.55 -22.94
C ASP A 207 -10.91 -11.46 -24.16
N SER A 208 -10.02 -11.15 -25.12
CA SER A 208 -9.87 -11.92 -26.35
C SER A 208 -8.65 -12.80 -26.38
N LEU A 209 -7.46 -12.25 -26.14
CA LEU A 209 -6.20 -12.93 -26.36
C LEU A 209 -5.75 -13.77 -25.17
N ILE A 210 -5.94 -13.27 -23.94
CA ILE A 210 -5.52 -13.99 -22.74
C ILE A 210 -6.25 -15.32 -22.54
N PRO A 211 -7.57 -15.46 -22.81
CA PRO A 211 -8.24 -16.74 -22.79
C PRO A 211 -7.64 -17.78 -23.73
N GLU A 212 -7.24 -17.39 -24.95
CA GLU A 212 -6.58 -18.28 -25.89
C GLU A 212 -5.24 -18.78 -25.37
N ILE A 213 -4.39 -17.86 -24.84
CA ILE A 213 -3.09 -18.20 -24.27
C ILE A 213 -3.27 -19.08 -23.03
N ALA A 214 -4.25 -18.79 -22.18
CA ALA A 214 -4.54 -19.59 -20.99
C ALA A 214 -4.96 -21.02 -21.35
N HIS A 215 -5.82 -21.19 -22.38
CA HIS A 215 -6.20 -22.51 -22.91
C HIS A 215 -4.97 -23.27 -23.46
N GLU A 216 -4.11 -22.61 -24.22
CA GLU A 216 -2.90 -23.25 -24.75
C GLU A 216 -1.92 -23.68 -23.65
N LEU A 217 -1.76 -22.86 -22.59
CA LEU A 217 -0.87 -23.16 -21.48
C LEU A 217 -1.44 -24.22 -20.53
N TYR A 218 -2.74 -24.24 -20.35
CA TYR A 218 -3.45 -25.10 -19.40
C TYR A 218 -4.70 -25.74 -20.00
N PRO A 219 -4.56 -26.58 -21.07
CA PRO A 219 -5.71 -27.19 -21.77
C PRO A 219 -6.52 -28.12 -20.88
N GLN A 220 -5.92 -28.64 -19.79
CA GLN A 220 -6.62 -29.48 -18.81
C GLN A 220 -7.46 -28.71 -17.83
N LEU A 221 -7.11 -27.42 -17.58
CA LEU A 221 -7.87 -26.53 -16.69
C LEU A 221 -8.91 -25.73 -17.48
N PHE A 222 -8.55 -25.31 -18.69
CA PHE A 222 -9.42 -24.54 -19.57
C PHE A 222 -9.62 -25.33 -20.84
N SER A 223 -10.71 -26.11 -20.93
CA SER A 223 -11.02 -26.94 -22.06
C SER A 223 -11.27 -26.15 -23.36
N THR A 224 -11.70 -24.94 -23.25
CA THR A 224 -11.83 -23.93 -24.32
C THR A 224 -11.33 -22.58 -23.85
N PRO A 225 -11.02 -21.61 -24.74
CA PRO A 225 -10.66 -20.25 -24.33
C PRO A 225 -11.72 -19.59 -23.44
N GLU A 226 -13.02 -19.78 -23.73
CA GLU A 226 -14.12 -19.20 -22.97
C GLU A 226 -14.20 -19.72 -21.53
N ALA A 227 -13.67 -20.93 -21.26
CA ALA A 227 -13.62 -21.51 -19.93
C ALA A 227 -12.79 -20.65 -18.97
N PHE A 228 -11.76 -19.95 -19.45
CA PHE A 228 -11.01 -19.01 -18.65
C PHE A 228 -11.90 -17.90 -18.05
N ASN A 229 -12.88 -17.42 -18.82
CA ASN A 229 -13.79 -16.37 -18.37
C ASN A 229 -14.87 -16.88 -17.41
N THR A 230 -15.32 -18.12 -17.54
CA THR A 230 -16.41 -18.68 -16.74
C THR A 230 -15.94 -19.39 -15.48
N GLU A 231 -14.85 -20.15 -15.53
CA GLU A 231 -14.39 -20.99 -14.41
C GLU A 231 -13.51 -20.26 -13.40
N SER A 232 -12.93 -19.12 -13.78
CA SER A 232 -12.02 -18.38 -12.91
C SER A 232 -12.71 -17.52 -11.84
N GLY A 233 -14.05 -17.39 -11.86
CA GLY A 233 -14.80 -16.56 -10.91
C GLY A 233 -14.75 -17.04 -9.45
N ASP A 234 -14.63 -18.33 -9.20
CA ASP A 234 -14.59 -18.92 -7.86
C ASP A 234 -13.16 -19.07 -7.29
N VAL A 235 -12.15 -18.80 -8.08
CA VAL A 235 -10.73 -19.04 -7.73
C VAL A 235 -10.15 -17.93 -6.86
N ILE A 236 -10.80 -16.78 -6.77
CA ILE A 236 -10.28 -15.61 -6.06
C ILE A 236 -11.13 -15.31 -4.83
N ARG A 237 -11.20 -16.26 -3.89
CA ARG A 237 -11.69 -15.98 -2.55
C ARG A 237 -10.49 -15.63 -1.68
N PHE A 238 -10.62 -14.54 -0.91
CA PHE A 238 -9.64 -14.23 0.12
C PHE A 238 -9.87 -15.19 1.30
N GLU A 239 -9.02 -16.19 1.41
CA GLU A 239 -8.96 -17.11 2.53
C GLU A 239 -7.73 -16.79 3.41
N ASN A 240 -7.63 -17.38 4.58
CA ASN A 240 -6.56 -17.07 5.54
C ASN A 240 -5.14 -17.33 4.99
N ASP A 241 -4.97 -18.25 4.07
CA ASP A 241 -3.72 -18.55 3.37
C ASP A 241 -3.27 -17.42 2.40
N ARG A 242 -4.19 -16.54 1.99
CA ARG A 242 -3.88 -15.39 1.13
C ARG A 242 -2.99 -14.36 1.80
N VAL A 243 -3.00 -14.26 3.13
CA VAL A 243 -2.07 -13.37 3.84
C VAL A 243 -0.64 -13.83 3.62
N GLN A 244 -0.36 -15.13 3.73
CA GLN A 244 0.96 -15.67 3.45
C GLN A 244 1.39 -15.38 2.01
N GLU A 245 0.51 -15.66 1.03
CA GLU A 245 0.77 -15.37 -0.39
C GLU A 245 1.05 -13.87 -0.61
N MET A 246 0.28 -13.01 0.02
CA MET A 246 0.45 -11.55 -0.06
C MET A 246 1.84 -11.12 0.43
N LEU A 247 2.30 -11.68 1.56
CA LEU A 247 3.62 -11.40 2.11
C LEU A 247 4.74 -11.94 1.20
N GLU A 248 4.57 -13.13 0.64
CA GLU A 248 5.50 -13.71 -0.32
C GLU A 248 5.65 -12.82 -1.56
N ILE A 249 4.52 -12.36 -2.14
CA ILE A 249 4.52 -11.45 -3.30
C ILE A 249 5.30 -10.17 -3.00
N VAL A 250 5.05 -9.56 -1.84
CA VAL A 250 5.74 -8.30 -1.46
C VAL A 250 7.23 -8.54 -1.27
N ARG A 251 7.62 -9.61 -0.57
CA ARG A 251 9.02 -9.96 -0.33
C ARG A 251 9.76 -10.29 -1.62
N GLU A 252 9.16 -11.08 -2.51
CA GLU A 252 9.72 -11.41 -3.83
C GLU A 252 9.91 -10.15 -4.69
N ALA A 253 8.92 -9.27 -4.76
CA ALA A 253 8.96 -8.08 -5.60
C ALA A 253 9.91 -7.00 -5.06
N SER A 254 10.10 -6.91 -3.73
CA SER A 254 10.92 -5.88 -3.10
C SER A 254 12.33 -6.32 -2.72
N GLY A 255 12.54 -7.60 -2.52
CA GLY A 255 13.76 -8.13 -1.86
C GLY A 255 13.87 -7.75 -0.38
N LYS A 256 12.79 -7.29 0.25
CA LYS A 256 12.76 -6.85 1.65
C LYS A 256 12.06 -7.88 2.53
N GLU A 257 12.59 -8.12 3.72
CA GLU A 257 11.91 -8.95 4.73
C GLU A 257 10.80 -8.20 5.48
N TYR A 258 11.04 -6.92 5.77
CA TYR A 258 10.10 -6.09 6.51
C TYR A 258 9.09 -5.46 5.58
N VAL A 259 7.82 -5.44 6.02
CA VAL A 259 6.70 -4.89 5.25
C VAL A 259 5.89 -3.96 6.13
N VAL A 260 5.51 -2.81 5.61
CA VAL A 260 4.61 -1.86 6.27
C VAL A 260 3.42 -1.60 5.36
N PHE A 261 2.25 -2.05 5.78
CA PHE A 261 0.98 -1.69 5.15
C PHE A 261 0.41 -0.44 5.82
N ILE A 262 0.13 0.58 5.04
CA ILE A 262 -0.55 1.79 5.50
C ILE A 262 -1.89 1.87 4.80
N ILE A 263 -2.97 1.86 5.57
CA ILE A 263 -4.34 1.85 5.05
C ILE A 263 -5.05 3.10 5.58
N ASP A 264 -5.25 4.06 4.71
CA ASP A 264 -5.93 5.31 5.06
C ASP A 264 -7.44 5.17 4.96
N GLU A 265 -8.16 5.98 5.76
CA GLU A 265 -9.63 6.05 5.85
C GLU A 265 -10.32 4.70 6.21
N VAL A 266 -9.60 3.78 6.87
CA VAL A 266 -10.13 2.48 7.30
C VAL A 266 -11.36 2.66 8.18
N GLY A 267 -11.32 3.59 9.13
CA GLY A 267 -12.42 3.82 10.06
C GLY A 267 -13.73 4.19 9.37
N GLN A 268 -13.66 5.04 8.35
CA GLN A 268 -14.84 5.42 7.56
C GLN A 268 -15.29 4.28 6.63
N TYR A 269 -14.33 3.61 6.00
CA TYR A 269 -14.62 2.50 5.10
C TYR A 269 -15.29 1.34 5.83
N VAL A 270 -14.80 0.96 7.00
CA VAL A 270 -15.37 -0.11 7.82
C VAL A 270 -16.68 0.34 8.48
N GLY A 271 -16.71 1.59 9.00
CA GLY A 271 -17.88 2.16 9.68
C GLY A 271 -18.37 1.25 10.83
N SER A 272 -19.69 1.19 11.01
CA SER A 272 -20.34 0.35 12.01
C SER A 272 -20.73 -1.04 11.50
N ARG A 273 -20.07 -1.56 10.46
CA ARG A 273 -20.40 -2.85 9.84
C ARG A 273 -19.64 -4.01 10.52
N PRO A 274 -20.33 -4.88 11.27
CA PRO A 274 -19.67 -5.93 12.07
C PRO A 274 -18.79 -6.86 11.22
N GLN A 275 -19.24 -7.22 10.01
CA GLN A 275 -18.49 -8.11 9.12
C GLN A 275 -17.17 -7.49 8.66
N MET A 276 -17.16 -6.19 8.35
CA MET A 276 -15.94 -5.48 7.96
C MET A 276 -14.97 -5.31 9.14
N ILE A 277 -15.50 -5.10 10.35
CA ILE A 277 -14.70 -5.05 11.58
C ILE A 277 -14.04 -6.41 11.83
N LEU A 278 -14.80 -7.50 11.72
CA LEU A 278 -14.27 -8.85 11.86
C LEU A 278 -13.23 -9.20 10.79
N ASN A 279 -13.44 -8.76 9.55
CA ASN A 279 -12.48 -8.95 8.48
C ASN A 279 -11.16 -8.21 8.77
N LEU A 280 -11.23 -6.95 9.20
CA LEU A 280 -10.04 -6.16 9.56
C LEU A 280 -9.29 -6.77 10.75
N ASP A 281 -10.01 -7.20 11.80
CA ASP A 281 -9.42 -7.87 12.95
C ASP A 281 -8.77 -9.21 12.54
N GLY A 282 -9.44 -10.01 11.73
CA GLY A 282 -8.89 -11.24 11.17
C GLY A 282 -7.63 -11.01 10.34
N LEU A 283 -7.63 -9.97 9.49
CA LEU A 283 -6.47 -9.57 8.70
C LEU A 283 -5.28 -9.19 9.61
N ALA A 284 -5.51 -8.36 10.62
CA ALA A 284 -4.46 -7.93 11.55
C ALA A 284 -3.87 -9.11 12.34
N ARG A 285 -4.72 -10.03 12.81
CA ARG A 285 -4.29 -11.25 13.52
C ARG A 285 -3.47 -12.18 12.61
N ASN A 286 -3.90 -12.38 11.37
CA ASN A 286 -3.16 -13.20 10.40
C ASN A 286 -1.82 -12.57 10.03
N ILE A 287 -1.76 -11.23 9.85
CA ILE A 287 -0.51 -10.50 9.64
C ILE A 287 0.42 -10.68 10.84
N LYS A 288 -0.09 -10.60 12.08
CA LYS A 288 0.70 -10.85 13.28
C LYS A 288 1.25 -12.28 13.32
N ALA A 289 0.39 -13.27 13.07
CA ALA A 289 0.76 -14.69 13.15
C ALA A 289 1.78 -15.10 12.07
N GLN A 290 1.64 -14.59 10.85
CA GLN A 290 2.45 -15.00 9.69
C GLN A 290 3.62 -14.05 9.40
N GLY A 291 3.56 -12.84 9.94
CA GLY A 291 4.57 -11.79 9.71
C GLY A 291 5.80 -11.91 10.59
N GLU A 292 5.76 -12.72 11.66
CA GLU A 292 6.89 -12.97 12.58
C GLU A 292 7.53 -11.66 13.12
N GLY A 293 6.71 -10.64 13.42
CA GLY A 293 7.18 -9.32 13.88
C GLY A 293 7.81 -8.45 12.79
N LYS A 294 7.88 -8.92 11.54
CA LYS A 294 8.48 -8.21 10.40
C LYS A 294 7.45 -7.47 9.54
N VAL A 295 6.16 -7.60 9.85
CA VAL A 295 5.08 -7.00 9.07
C VAL A 295 4.20 -6.13 9.96
N TRP A 296 4.01 -4.89 9.55
CA TRP A 296 3.21 -3.91 10.27
C TRP A 296 1.99 -3.49 9.45
N ILE A 297 0.87 -3.27 10.13
CA ILE A 297 -0.34 -2.70 9.55
C ILE A 297 -0.70 -1.42 10.32
N ILE A 298 -0.79 -0.30 9.61
CA ILE A 298 -1.10 1.02 10.16
C ILE A 298 -2.41 1.48 9.53
N GLY A 299 -3.47 1.55 10.31
CA GLY A 299 -4.77 2.05 9.87
C GLY A 299 -5.03 3.45 10.38
N THR A 300 -5.77 4.26 9.61
CA THR A 300 -6.27 5.56 10.08
C THR A 300 -7.77 5.56 10.25
N GLY A 301 -8.26 6.35 11.22
CA GLY A 301 -9.69 6.54 11.46
C GLY A 301 -9.99 7.96 11.94
N GLN A 302 -11.18 8.45 11.60
CA GLN A 302 -11.65 9.72 12.14
C GLN A 302 -12.27 9.51 13.51
N GLN A 303 -11.96 10.44 14.44
CA GLN A 303 -12.73 10.58 15.66
C GLN A 303 -13.96 11.43 15.36
N THR A 304 -15.13 10.89 15.62
CA THR A 304 -16.35 11.68 15.70
C THR A 304 -16.39 12.35 17.05
N LEU A 305 -16.82 13.63 17.09
CA LEU A 305 -17.28 14.26 18.33
C LEU A 305 -18.51 13.44 18.78
N THR A 306 -18.33 12.49 19.66
CA THR A 306 -19.44 11.96 20.44
C THR A 306 -19.85 13.11 21.34
N GLU A 307 -21.04 13.62 21.15
CA GLU A 307 -21.69 14.43 22.19
C GLU A 307 -21.74 13.54 23.42
N ASP A 308 -20.93 13.85 24.41
CA ASP A 308 -21.08 13.31 25.76
C ASP A 308 -22.43 13.85 26.27
N ASN A 309 -23.48 13.02 26.24
CA ASN A 309 -24.73 13.22 26.94
C ASN A 309 -24.58 12.72 28.38
#